data_e646dd54d8715f640e552a0bd3787f4b
#
_entry.id   e646dd54d8715f640e552a0bd3787f4b
#
_cell.length_a   1.000
_cell.length_b   1.000
_cell.length_c   1.000
_cell.angle_alpha   90.00
_cell.angle_beta   90.00
_cell.angle_gamma   90.00
#
_symmetry.space_group_name_H-M   'P 1'
#
loop_
_entity.id
_entity.type
_entity.pdbx_description
1 polymer ?
#
loop_
_entity_poly.entity_id
_entity_poly.type
_entity_poly.pdbx_seq_one_letter_code
_entity_poly.pdbx_strand_id
1 'polypeptide(L)'
;MADPVSTFAAIHDAVAVPLAWVVILSFTAGSLLEFHDREHARKLLVGAWGVFAVFWAVQAPHFAFTQRSIVEGLGSLVAVPASLYVGYLLWHGCDSLFVMSRAVAAMGIVFIPFQVVQPLEEWLVETVALQTAAGIRLLGMDPTLIPWPEAAQRTGEVLGMGQAQTANYAEQYANYRNTFYFEHEGHPITYTILIACTGIGSMAIFAGVIAAVRAPLRRKARAFAVSIPVIYALNIVRNVFIAVSFGNQYAQVAPDLVMTLFGTNDVRMVSYYVADRIVAQSLSVVVLVVITYLVVRELPEVMVVVEDLLYIVTGNEYDIQSALDVDAPDPSNAAVRADGAGEK
;
A
#
# COMPACT_ATOMS: atom_id res chain seq x y z
N MET A 1 31.42 5.19 -16.16
CA MET A 1 30.93 4.42 -15.01
C MET A 1 29.41 4.59 -15.03
N ALA A 2 28.64 3.51 -15.05
CA ALA A 2 27.18 3.62 -14.96
C ALA A 2 26.81 4.27 -13.61
N ASP A 3 25.87 5.19 -13.62
CA ASP A 3 25.33 5.81 -12.41
C ASP A 3 24.75 4.71 -11.52
N PRO A 4 25.12 4.61 -10.22
CA PRO A 4 24.56 3.62 -9.31
C PRO A 4 23.02 3.60 -9.31
N VAL A 5 22.38 4.78 -9.40
CA VAL A 5 20.91 4.91 -9.41
C VAL A 5 20.31 4.25 -10.65
N SER A 6 20.92 4.44 -11.84
CA SER A 6 20.45 3.81 -13.08
C SER A 6 20.62 2.28 -13.04
N THR A 7 21.67 1.78 -12.39
CA THR A 7 21.90 0.35 -12.21
C THR A 7 20.84 -0.27 -11.29
N PHE A 8 20.51 0.38 -10.16
CA PHE A 8 19.46 -0.08 -9.26
C PHE A 8 18.07 -0.05 -9.92
N ALA A 9 17.75 0.99 -10.70
CA ALA A 9 16.51 1.06 -11.46
C ALA A 9 16.39 -0.09 -12.45
N ALA A 10 17.42 -0.41 -13.22
CA ALA A 10 17.41 -1.51 -14.17
C ALA A 10 17.24 -2.89 -13.48
N ILE A 11 17.87 -3.10 -12.31
CA ILE A 11 17.68 -4.31 -11.51
C ILE A 11 16.22 -4.39 -11.02
N HIS A 12 15.69 -3.31 -10.47
CA HIS A 12 14.31 -3.24 -10.00
C HIS A 12 13.34 -3.61 -11.12
N ASP A 13 13.44 -2.98 -12.29
CA ASP A 13 12.52 -3.20 -13.42
C ASP A 13 12.56 -4.65 -13.93
N ALA A 14 13.74 -5.29 -13.88
CA ALA A 14 13.88 -6.68 -14.31
C ALA A 14 13.36 -7.71 -13.30
N VAL A 15 13.45 -7.41 -11.98
CA VAL A 15 13.33 -8.44 -10.93
C VAL A 15 12.09 -8.24 -10.05
N ALA A 16 11.56 -7.00 -9.91
CA ALA A 16 10.49 -6.69 -8.95
C ALA A 16 9.22 -7.51 -9.19
N VAL A 17 8.73 -7.59 -10.44
CA VAL A 17 7.51 -8.33 -10.78
C VAL A 17 7.69 -9.85 -10.62
N PRO A 18 8.72 -10.50 -11.18
CA PRO A 18 8.97 -11.92 -10.93
C PRO A 18 9.09 -12.26 -9.45
N LEU A 19 9.80 -11.42 -8.68
CA LEU A 19 10.01 -11.63 -7.25
C LEU A 19 8.71 -11.49 -6.46
N ALA A 20 7.84 -10.53 -6.81
CA ALA A 20 6.51 -10.40 -6.21
C ALA A 20 5.67 -11.67 -6.41
N TRP A 21 5.72 -12.28 -7.59
CA TRP A 21 5.07 -13.56 -7.85
C TRP A 21 5.61 -14.68 -6.98
N VAL A 22 6.94 -14.81 -6.85
CA VAL A 22 7.56 -15.80 -5.98
C VAL A 22 7.13 -15.61 -4.52
N VAL A 23 7.11 -14.37 -4.03
CA VAL A 23 6.61 -14.03 -2.69
C VAL A 23 5.18 -14.54 -2.52
N ILE A 24 4.24 -14.14 -3.37
CA ILE A 24 2.82 -14.45 -3.19
C ILE A 24 2.55 -15.95 -3.32
N LEU A 25 3.17 -16.61 -4.30
CA LEU A 25 3.01 -18.05 -4.47
C LEU A 25 3.56 -18.82 -3.29
N SER A 26 4.72 -18.43 -2.74
CA SER A 26 5.30 -19.09 -1.58
C SER A 26 4.47 -18.91 -0.31
N PHE A 27 3.97 -17.68 -0.04
CA PHE A 27 3.05 -17.46 1.09
C PHE A 27 1.72 -18.18 0.91
N THR A 28 1.16 -18.19 -0.30
CA THR A 28 -0.10 -18.90 -0.60
C THR A 28 0.07 -20.39 -0.42
N ALA A 29 1.12 -20.98 -0.98
CA ALA A 29 1.42 -22.39 -0.84
C ALA A 29 1.65 -22.80 0.63
N GLY A 30 2.43 -22.00 1.38
CA GLY A 30 2.67 -22.22 2.81
C GLY A 30 1.39 -22.11 3.64
N SER A 31 0.54 -21.14 3.35
CA SER A 31 -0.75 -20.95 4.03
C SER A 31 -1.75 -22.09 3.74
N LEU A 32 -1.76 -22.63 2.53
CA LEU A 32 -2.57 -23.80 2.19
C LEU A 32 -2.02 -25.08 2.83
N LEU A 33 -0.71 -25.22 2.86
CA LEU A 33 -0.06 -26.38 3.46
C LEU A 33 -0.28 -26.43 4.99
N GLU A 34 -0.44 -25.30 5.67
CA GLU A 34 -0.74 -25.22 7.12
C GLU A 34 -1.94 -26.08 7.53
N PHE A 35 -2.94 -26.25 6.64
CA PHE A 35 -4.13 -27.06 6.93
C PHE A 35 -3.88 -28.56 6.88
N HIS A 36 -2.78 -29.02 6.27
CA HIS A 36 -2.46 -30.43 6.08
C HIS A 36 -1.23 -30.85 6.87
N ASP A 37 -0.18 -30.03 6.85
CA ASP A 37 1.09 -30.31 7.51
C ASP A 37 1.73 -29.00 7.99
N ARG A 38 1.57 -28.77 9.28
CA ARG A 38 2.01 -27.53 9.92
C ARG A 38 3.54 -27.39 9.98
N GLU A 39 4.25 -28.52 10.07
CA GLU A 39 5.72 -28.50 10.14
C GLU A 39 6.33 -28.14 8.79
N HIS A 40 5.87 -28.75 7.70
CA HIS A 40 6.32 -28.41 6.36
C HIS A 40 5.87 -27.00 5.95
N ALA A 41 4.67 -26.57 6.34
CA ALA A 41 4.20 -25.20 6.14
C ALA A 41 5.11 -24.18 6.81
N ARG A 42 5.55 -24.45 8.05
CA ARG A 42 6.50 -23.59 8.78
C ARG A 42 7.79 -23.41 8.00
N LYS A 43 8.41 -24.50 7.54
CA LYS A 43 9.66 -24.46 6.77
C LYS A 43 9.50 -23.64 5.46
N LEU A 44 8.39 -23.84 4.75
CA LEU A 44 8.09 -23.11 3.53
C LEU A 44 7.86 -21.64 3.81
N LEU A 45 7.09 -21.27 4.85
CA LEU A 45 6.83 -19.89 5.22
C LEU A 45 8.07 -19.16 5.72
N VAL A 46 8.97 -19.83 6.44
CA VAL A 46 10.30 -19.27 6.79
C VAL A 46 11.07 -18.88 5.54
N GLY A 47 11.09 -19.76 4.53
CA GLY A 47 11.66 -19.45 3.21
C GLY A 47 10.95 -18.28 2.53
N ALA A 48 9.62 -18.24 2.58
CA ALA A 48 8.80 -17.15 2.03
C ALA A 48 9.14 -15.80 2.66
N TRP A 49 9.31 -15.74 3.99
CA TRP A 49 9.74 -14.52 4.68
C TRP A 49 11.15 -14.08 4.28
N GLY A 50 12.06 -15.05 4.02
CA GLY A 50 13.39 -14.75 3.46
C GLY A 50 13.32 -14.14 2.08
N VAL A 51 12.49 -14.68 1.18
CA VAL A 51 12.25 -14.13 -0.16
C VAL A 51 11.59 -12.75 -0.05
N PHE A 52 10.70 -12.55 0.91
CA PHE A 52 10.04 -11.25 1.14
C PHE A 52 11.03 -10.19 1.63
N ALA A 53 12.04 -10.56 2.42
CA ALA A 53 13.12 -9.66 2.77
C ALA A 53 13.94 -9.23 1.54
N VAL A 54 14.22 -10.16 0.61
CA VAL A 54 14.89 -9.84 -0.66
C VAL A 54 14.03 -8.90 -1.51
N PHE A 55 12.71 -9.13 -1.58
CA PHE A 55 11.77 -8.24 -2.27
C PHE A 55 11.87 -6.81 -1.74
N TRP A 56 11.81 -6.61 -0.41
CA TRP A 56 11.93 -5.28 0.19
C TRP A 56 13.30 -4.66 -0.04
N ALA A 57 14.38 -5.45 -0.05
CA ALA A 57 15.72 -4.96 -0.35
C ALA A 57 15.84 -4.42 -1.80
N VAL A 58 15.12 -5.03 -2.74
CA VAL A 58 15.04 -4.56 -4.14
C VAL A 58 14.16 -3.30 -4.25
N GLN A 59 13.08 -3.22 -3.46
CA GLN A 59 12.18 -2.07 -3.48
C GLN A 59 12.73 -0.82 -2.78
N ALA A 60 13.55 -0.96 -1.74
CA ALA A 60 14.03 0.16 -0.94
C ALA A 60 14.77 1.24 -1.76
N PRO A 61 15.72 0.92 -2.68
CA PRO A 61 16.34 1.93 -3.53
C PRO A 61 15.34 2.62 -4.47
N HIS A 62 14.35 1.88 -5.00
CA HIS A 62 13.33 2.45 -5.87
C HIS A 62 12.49 3.51 -5.14
N PHE A 63 11.99 3.21 -3.94
CA PHE A 63 11.23 4.18 -3.15
C PHE A 63 12.09 5.37 -2.72
N ALA A 64 13.33 5.14 -2.30
CA ALA A 64 14.22 6.20 -1.82
C ALA A 64 14.67 7.15 -2.94
N PHE A 65 15.12 6.62 -4.08
CA PHE A 65 15.79 7.42 -5.10
C PHE A 65 14.93 7.73 -6.32
N THR A 66 14.02 6.81 -6.71
CA THR A 66 13.18 6.99 -7.90
C THR A 66 11.87 7.69 -7.55
N GLN A 67 11.11 7.17 -6.57
CA GLN A 67 9.85 7.78 -6.13
C GLN A 67 10.05 8.94 -5.15
N ARG A 68 11.24 9.05 -4.53
CA ARG A 68 11.55 10.08 -3.53
C ARG A 68 10.52 10.12 -2.40
N SER A 69 10.06 8.94 -1.96
CA SER A 69 9.11 8.78 -0.86
C SER A 69 9.85 8.43 0.42
N ILE A 70 9.88 9.34 1.37
CA ILE A 70 10.59 9.15 2.65
C ILE A 70 9.95 8.02 3.46
N VAL A 71 8.61 7.99 3.53
CA VAL A 71 7.87 7.00 4.33
C VAL A 71 7.99 5.61 3.74
N GLU A 72 7.82 5.46 2.43
CA GLU A 72 7.94 4.17 1.74
C GLU A 72 9.39 3.68 1.70
N GLY A 73 10.35 4.59 1.50
CA GLY A 73 11.78 4.27 1.53
C GLY A 73 12.24 3.78 2.89
N LEU A 74 11.88 4.49 3.97
CA LEU A 74 12.20 4.09 5.33
C LEU A 74 11.44 2.80 5.71
N GLY A 75 10.15 2.72 5.36
CA GLY A 75 9.33 1.54 5.61
C GLY A 75 9.89 0.28 4.95
N SER A 76 10.30 0.37 3.68
CA SER A 76 10.92 -0.77 2.97
C SER A 76 12.26 -1.17 3.57
N LEU A 77 13.08 -0.20 4.00
CA LEU A 77 14.34 -0.48 4.66
C LEU A 77 14.15 -1.22 6.00
N VAL A 78 13.15 -0.84 6.80
CA VAL A 78 12.78 -1.52 8.04
C VAL A 78 12.16 -2.89 7.76
N ALA A 79 11.40 -3.04 6.68
CA ALA A 79 10.76 -4.29 6.31
C ALA A 79 11.76 -5.43 6.00
N VAL A 80 12.99 -5.11 5.56
CA VAL A 80 14.03 -6.12 5.33
C VAL A 80 14.38 -6.89 6.62
N PRO A 81 14.91 -6.25 7.67
CA PRO A 81 15.24 -6.95 8.90
C PRO A 81 13.99 -7.48 9.61
N ALA A 82 12.84 -6.78 9.53
CA ALA A 82 11.59 -7.26 10.11
C ALA A 82 11.14 -8.59 9.46
N SER A 83 11.20 -8.73 8.14
CA SER A 83 10.86 -9.97 7.45
C SER A 83 11.78 -11.13 7.85
N LEU A 84 13.09 -10.88 7.96
CA LEU A 84 14.03 -11.90 8.43
C LEU A 84 13.75 -12.30 9.89
N TYR A 85 13.40 -11.34 10.73
CA TYR A 85 13.06 -11.57 12.12
C TYR A 85 11.76 -12.37 12.28
N VAL A 86 10.74 -12.09 11.49
CA VAL A 86 9.52 -12.91 11.45
C VAL A 86 9.83 -14.33 11.03
N GLY A 87 10.65 -14.53 10.00
CA GLY A 87 11.12 -15.87 9.61
C GLY A 87 11.84 -16.58 10.74
N TYR A 88 12.71 -15.91 11.47
CA TYR A 88 13.42 -16.42 12.64
C TYR A 88 12.45 -16.82 13.77
N LEU A 89 11.51 -15.97 14.14
CA LEU A 89 10.51 -16.24 15.18
C LEU A 89 9.61 -17.44 14.80
N LEU A 90 9.18 -17.49 13.54
CA LEU A 90 8.37 -18.59 13.04
C LEU A 90 9.14 -19.94 13.09
N TRP A 91 10.44 -19.91 12.77
CA TRP A 91 11.31 -21.08 12.91
C TRP A 91 11.41 -21.58 14.36
N HIS A 92 11.42 -20.65 15.33
CA HIS A 92 11.49 -20.95 16.77
C HIS A 92 10.13 -21.28 17.41
N GLY A 93 9.06 -21.38 16.62
CA GLY A 93 7.76 -21.88 17.09
C GLY A 93 6.74 -20.79 17.46
N CYS A 94 6.93 -19.54 17.06
CA CYS A 94 5.94 -18.49 17.26
C CYS A 94 4.76 -18.69 16.29
N ASP A 95 3.75 -19.43 16.72
CA ASP A 95 2.65 -19.90 15.88
C ASP A 95 1.63 -18.79 15.51
N SER A 96 1.58 -17.68 16.23
CA SER A 96 0.74 -16.51 15.87
C SER A 96 1.09 -15.98 14.49
N LEU A 97 2.36 -16.05 14.08
CA LEU A 97 2.87 -15.57 12.81
C LEU A 97 2.35 -16.32 11.56
N PHE A 98 1.69 -17.47 11.73
CA PHE A 98 0.92 -18.09 10.65
C PHE A 98 -0.23 -17.18 10.21
N VAL A 99 -0.85 -16.42 11.13
CA VAL A 99 -1.90 -15.45 10.79
C VAL A 99 -1.32 -14.34 9.92
N MET A 100 -0.18 -13.78 10.29
CA MET A 100 0.51 -12.76 9.51
C MET A 100 0.90 -13.28 8.12
N SER A 101 1.40 -14.51 8.03
CA SER A 101 1.73 -15.15 6.75
C SER A 101 0.52 -15.33 5.84
N ARG A 102 -0.64 -15.73 6.40
CA ARG A 102 -1.91 -15.79 5.67
C ARG A 102 -2.39 -14.40 5.23
N ALA A 103 -2.16 -13.37 6.06
CA ALA A 103 -2.51 -12.00 5.70
C ALA A 103 -1.71 -11.52 4.48
N VAL A 104 -0.40 -11.80 4.43
CA VAL A 104 0.45 -11.50 3.26
C VAL A 104 -0.02 -12.25 2.01
N ALA A 105 -0.34 -13.55 2.14
CA ALA A 105 -0.89 -14.33 1.04
C ALA A 105 -2.19 -13.75 0.49
N ALA A 106 -3.15 -13.45 1.38
CA ALA A 106 -4.45 -12.92 1.00
C ALA A 106 -4.34 -11.50 0.41
N MET A 107 -3.46 -10.65 0.98
CA MET A 107 -3.14 -9.34 0.43
C MET A 107 -2.64 -9.45 -1.02
N GLY A 108 -1.71 -10.37 -1.27
CA GLY A 108 -1.16 -10.58 -2.60
C GLY A 108 -2.21 -11.06 -3.60
N ILE A 109 -3.10 -11.98 -3.21
CA ILE A 109 -4.20 -12.47 -4.05
C ILE A 109 -5.15 -11.32 -4.45
N VAL A 110 -5.40 -10.36 -3.54
CA VAL A 110 -6.25 -9.20 -3.84
C VAL A 110 -5.52 -8.20 -4.74
N PHE A 111 -4.24 -7.95 -4.51
CA PHE A 111 -3.47 -6.88 -5.15
C PHE A 111 -2.98 -7.24 -6.55
N ILE A 112 -2.45 -8.47 -6.75
CA ILE A 112 -1.80 -8.90 -7.99
C ILE A 112 -2.68 -8.78 -9.25
N PRO A 113 -3.99 -9.13 -9.23
CA PRO A 113 -4.81 -8.98 -10.42
C PRO A 113 -4.79 -7.57 -11.00
N PHE A 114 -4.75 -6.54 -10.14
CA PHE A 114 -4.67 -5.14 -10.56
C PHE A 114 -3.28 -4.71 -11.04
N GLN A 115 -2.24 -5.49 -10.76
CA GLN A 115 -0.87 -5.23 -11.23
C GLN A 115 -0.56 -5.92 -12.57
N VAL A 116 -1.27 -7.00 -12.90
CA VAL A 116 -0.90 -7.87 -14.00
C VAL A 116 -1.95 -7.89 -15.11
N VAL A 117 -3.22 -7.69 -14.74
CA VAL A 117 -4.33 -7.70 -15.69
C VAL A 117 -4.62 -6.26 -16.12
N GLN A 118 -4.00 -5.82 -17.22
CA GLN A 118 -4.08 -4.45 -17.72
C GLN A 118 -5.52 -3.88 -17.77
N PRO A 119 -6.57 -4.60 -18.24
CA PRO A 119 -7.94 -4.08 -18.22
C PRO A 119 -8.47 -3.78 -16.79
N LEU A 120 -8.03 -4.52 -15.78
CA LEU A 120 -8.41 -4.25 -14.37
C LEU A 120 -7.68 -3.02 -13.82
N GLU A 121 -6.41 -2.88 -14.14
CA GLU A 121 -5.62 -1.70 -13.79
C GLU A 121 -6.22 -0.44 -14.43
N GLU A 122 -6.48 -0.47 -15.75
CA GLU A 122 -7.09 0.62 -16.49
C GLU A 122 -8.44 1.03 -15.89
N TRP A 123 -9.34 0.05 -15.70
CA TRP A 123 -10.65 0.30 -15.11
C TRP A 123 -10.53 0.97 -13.73
N LEU A 124 -9.64 0.48 -12.86
CA LEU A 124 -9.47 1.03 -11.50
C LEU A 124 -8.89 2.44 -11.55
N VAL A 125 -7.83 2.66 -12.33
CA VAL A 125 -7.13 3.94 -12.46
C VAL A 125 -8.06 5.01 -13.04
N GLU A 126 -8.77 4.71 -14.14
CA GLU A 126 -9.72 5.63 -14.76
C GLU A 126 -10.93 5.92 -13.86
N THR A 127 -11.44 4.90 -13.15
CA THR A 127 -12.54 5.11 -12.19
C THR A 127 -12.15 6.09 -11.10
N VAL A 128 -10.95 5.93 -10.52
CA VAL A 128 -10.43 6.84 -9.50
C VAL A 128 -10.17 8.23 -10.08
N ALA A 129 -9.65 8.33 -11.30
CA ALA A 129 -9.44 9.61 -11.98
C ALA A 129 -10.77 10.34 -12.24
N LEU A 130 -11.79 9.66 -12.73
CA LEU A 130 -13.12 10.22 -12.95
C LEU A 130 -13.78 10.70 -11.66
N GLN A 131 -13.67 9.94 -10.57
CA GLN A 131 -14.21 10.32 -9.26
C GLN A 131 -13.42 11.49 -8.65
N THR A 132 -12.10 11.52 -8.84
CA THR A 132 -11.26 12.66 -8.45
C THR A 132 -11.69 13.92 -9.22
N ALA A 133 -11.94 13.81 -10.55
CA ALA A 133 -12.46 14.89 -11.36
C ALA A 133 -13.82 15.40 -10.85
N ALA A 134 -14.71 14.48 -10.48
CA ALA A 134 -16.01 14.84 -9.88
C ALA A 134 -15.81 15.58 -8.55
N GLY A 135 -14.89 15.14 -7.69
CA GLY A 135 -14.55 15.84 -6.45
C GLY A 135 -14.00 17.25 -6.68
N ILE A 136 -13.15 17.44 -7.69
CA ILE A 136 -12.61 18.77 -8.06
C ILE A 136 -13.74 19.68 -8.56
N ARG A 137 -14.69 19.13 -9.35
CA ARG A 137 -15.87 19.90 -9.80
C ARG A 137 -16.76 20.34 -8.65
N LEU A 138 -16.92 19.53 -7.60
CA LEU A 138 -17.67 19.91 -6.40
C LEU A 138 -17.05 21.12 -5.68
N LEU A 139 -15.74 21.36 -5.85
CA LEU A 139 -15.06 22.55 -5.35
C LEU A 139 -15.20 23.78 -6.28
N GLY A 140 -15.99 23.68 -7.35
CA GLY A 140 -16.23 24.77 -8.29
C GLY A 140 -15.14 24.95 -9.35
N MET A 141 -14.24 23.96 -9.51
CA MET A 141 -13.18 23.97 -10.52
C MET A 141 -13.55 23.00 -11.66
N ASP A 142 -13.09 23.29 -12.88
CA ASP A 142 -13.32 22.43 -14.05
C ASP A 142 -11.99 21.79 -14.51
N PRO A 143 -11.66 20.60 -14.01
CA PRO A 143 -10.42 19.94 -14.35
C PRO A 143 -10.48 19.37 -15.77
N THR A 144 -9.43 19.57 -16.54
CA THR A 144 -9.25 18.90 -17.82
C THR A 144 -8.57 17.54 -17.57
N LEU A 145 -9.30 16.44 -17.86
CA LEU A 145 -8.78 15.07 -17.74
C LEU A 145 -8.43 14.55 -19.14
N ILE A 146 -7.16 14.27 -19.37
CA ILE A 146 -6.59 13.90 -20.67
C ILE A 146 -5.81 12.59 -20.59
N PRO A 147 -5.62 11.88 -21.74
CA PRO A 147 -4.71 10.76 -21.79
C PRO A 147 -3.26 11.19 -21.60
N TRP A 148 -2.43 10.28 -21.06
CA TRP A 148 -1.01 10.55 -20.83
C TRP A 148 -0.24 11.06 -22.07
N PRO A 149 -0.38 10.48 -23.29
CA PRO A 149 0.34 10.98 -24.46
C PRO A 149 0.00 12.42 -24.81
N GLU A 150 -1.26 12.83 -24.61
CA GLU A 150 -1.68 14.21 -24.84
C GLU A 150 -1.07 15.14 -23.79
N ALA A 151 -1.00 14.72 -22.54
CA ALA A 151 -0.33 15.47 -21.46
C ALA A 151 1.14 15.67 -21.79
N ALA A 152 1.84 14.63 -22.19
CA ALA A 152 3.27 14.69 -22.56
C ALA A 152 3.52 15.62 -23.77
N GLN A 153 2.63 15.62 -24.76
CA GLN A 153 2.72 16.53 -25.91
C GLN A 153 2.49 17.99 -25.52
N ARG A 154 1.58 18.28 -24.59
CA ARG A 154 1.27 19.64 -24.15
C ARG A 154 2.35 20.26 -23.28
N THR A 155 3.04 19.42 -22.49
CA THR A 155 4.02 19.89 -21.49
C THR A 155 5.48 19.77 -21.96
N GLY A 156 5.73 18.99 -23.02
CA GLY A 156 7.09 18.66 -23.46
C GLY A 156 7.87 17.75 -22.48
N GLU A 157 7.57 17.87 -21.18
CA GLU A 157 8.04 16.99 -20.09
C GLU A 157 6.95 16.93 -19.02
N VAL A 158 6.77 15.74 -18.42
CA VAL A 158 5.94 15.61 -17.24
C VAL A 158 6.76 16.06 -16.04
N LEU A 159 6.33 17.13 -15.37
CA LEU A 159 7.03 17.70 -14.22
C LEU A 159 7.41 16.64 -13.18
N GLY A 160 8.67 16.62 -12.79
CA GLY A 160 9.20 15.78 -11.72
C GLY A 160 9.54 14.34 -12.09
N MET A 161 9.35 13.92 -13.33
CA MET A 161 9.74 12.60 -13.82
C MET A 161 10.97 12.70 -14.72
N GLY A 162 11.98 11.83 -14.49
CA GLY A 162 13.11 11.69 -15.41
C GLY A 162 12.67 11.06 -16.75
N GLN A 163 13.43 11.31 -17.83
CA GLN A 163 13.09 10.83 -19.18
C GLN A 163 12.81 9.32 -19.25
N ALA A 164 13.55 8.49 -18.50
CA ALA A 164 13.33 7.04 -18.47
C ALA A 164 11.97 6.67 -17.83
N GLN A 165 11.60 7.33 -16.73
CA GLN A 165 10.30 7.15 -16.09
C GLN A 165 9.15 7.60 -17.00
N THR A 166 9.31 8.73 -17.66
CA THR A 166 8.32 9.26 -18.61
C THR A 166 8.07 8.27 -19.75
N ALA A 167 9.12 7.63 -20.28
CA ALA A 167 8.99 6.63 -21.33
C ALA A 167 8.24 5.38 -20.87
N ASN A 168 8.57 4.83 -19.70
CA ASN A 168 7.91 3.65 -19.14
C ASN A 168 6.42 3.90 -18.85
N TYR A 169 6.09 5.06 -18.26
CA TYR A 169 4.70 5.43 -18.02
C TYR A 169 3.94 5.75 -19.31
N ALA A 170 4.59 6.32 -20.30
CA ALA A 170 3.97 6.58 -21.61
C ALA A 170 3.56 5.29 -22.31
N GLU A 171 4.31 4.22 -22.15
CA GLU A 171 3.98 2.90 -22.69
C GLU A 171 2.85 2.23 -21.87
N GLN A 172 2.98 2.19 -20.55
CA GLN A 172 2.03 1.54 -19.64
C GLN A 172 0.65 2.21 -19.66
N TYR A 173 0.61 3.55 -19.63
CA TYR A 173 -0.63 4.33 -19.53
C TYR A 173 -1.04 5.02 -20.85
N ALA A 174 -0.53 4.55 -21.99
CA ALA A 174 -0.76 5.19 -23.29
C ALA A 174 -2.25 5.42 -23.63
N ASN A 175 -3.12 4.52 -23.17
CA ASN A 175 -4.55 4.57 -23.46
C ASN A 175 -5.41 5.11 -22.30
N TYR A 176 -4.81 5.37 -21.12
CA TYR A 176 -5.57 5.71 -19.91
C TYR A 176 -5.89 7.21 -19.87
N ARG A 177 -7.13 7.53 -19.55
CA ARG A 177 -7.56 8.91 -19.23
C ARG A 177 -7.38 9.16 -17.75
N ASN A 178 -6.16 9.41 -17.32
CA ASN A 178 -5.77 9.45 -15.91
C ASN A 178 -4.95 10.68 -15.52
N THR A 179 -4.77 11.64 -16.42
CA THR A 179 -3.91 12.80 -16.18
C THR A 179 -4.74 14.09 -16.16
N PHE A 180 -4.66 14.81 -15.05
CA PHE A 180 -5.22 16.15 -14.89
C PHE A 180 -4.25 17.18 -15.47
N TYR A 181 -4.78 18.07 -16.28
CA TYR A 181 -4.07 19.20 -16.84
C TYR A 181 -4.56 20.50 -16.19
N PHE A 182 -3.62 21.25 -15.66
CA PHE A 182 -3.85 22.60 -15.10
C PHE A 182 -2.96 23.60 -15.83
N GLU A 183 -3.36 24.85 -15.83
CA GLU A 183 -2.54 25.96 -16.30
C GLU A 183 -2.39 26.98 -15.17
N HIS A 184 -1.15 27.22 -14.77
CA HIS A 184 -0.82 28.17 -13.72
C HIS A 184 0.23 29.16 -14.23
N GLU A 185 -0.11 30.45 -14.26
CA GLU A 185 0.76 31.53 -14.74
C GLU A 185 1.36 31.28 -16.15
N GLY A 186 0.57 30.69 -17.05
CA GLY A 186 1.04 30.33 -18.41
C GLY A 186 1.94 29.11 -18.50
N HIS A 187 2.09 28.38 -17.40
CA HIS A 187 2.84 27.11 -17.37
C HIS A 187 1.89 25.91 -17.20
N PRO A 188 2.03 24.86 -18.01
CA PRO A 188 1.27 23.65 -17.86
C PRO A 188 1.75 22.84 -16.64
N ILE A 189 0.81 22.37 -15.81
CA ILE A 189 1.03 21.48 -14.68
C ILE A 189 0.17 20.25 -14.88
N THR A 190 0.76 19.05 -14.74
CA THR A 190 0.03 17.80 -14.88
C THR A 190 0.13 16.96 -13.62
N TYR A 191 -1.00 16.36 -13.22
CA TYR A 191 -1.08 15.40 -12.13
C TYR A 191 -1.70 14.10 -12.64
N THR A 192 -0.95 13.01 -12.58
CA THR A 192 -1.36 11.71 -13.13
C THR A 192 -1.72 10.75 -12.01
N ILE A 193 -2.90 10.14 -12.12
CA ILE A 193 -3.33 9.04 -11.24
C ILE A 193 -2.67 7.75 -11.75
N LEU A 194 -1.84 7.16 -10.90
CA LEU A 194 -1.22 5.85 -11.10
C LEU A 194 -1.92 4.79 -10.25
N ILE A 195 -1.61 3.52 -10.44
CA ILE A 195 -2.16 2.42 -9.62
C ILE A 195 -1.89 2.66 -8.11
N ALA A 196 -0.73 3.20 -7.76
CA ALA A 196 -0.38 3.57 -6.38
C ALA A 196 -1.31 4.65 -5.79
N CYS A 197 -1.91 5.50 -6.63
CA CYS A 197 -2.85 6.55 -6.24
C CYS A 197 -4.28 6.04 -6.05
N THR A 198 -4.58 4.77 -6.34
CA THR A 198 -5.94 4.21 -6.27
C THR A 198 -6.34 3.77 -4.87
N GLY A 199 -5.38 3.63 -3.95
CA GLY A 199 -5.59 3.10 -2.60
C GLY A 199 -5.70 1.58 -2.54
N ILE A 200 -5.56 0.86 -3.68
CA ILE A 200 -5.68 -0.61 -3.73
C ILE A 200 -4.70 -1.29 -2.78
N GLY A 201 -3.48 -0.76 -2.59
CA GLY A 201 -2.50 -1.31 -1.65
C GLY A 201 -3.02 -1.34 -0.22
N SER A 202 -3.52 -0.22 0.30
CA SER A 202 -4.11 -0.16 1.64
C SER A 202 -5.34 -1.04 1.77
N MET A 203 -6.23 -1.03 0.77
CA MET A 203 -7.40 -1.91 0.74
C MET A 203 -7.00 -3.39 0.76
N ALA A 204 -5.97 -3.78 0.01
CA ALA A 204 -5.47 -5.15 0.00
C ALA A 204 -4.87 -5.58 1.35
N ILE A 205 -4.15 -4.70 2.04
CA ILE A 205 -3.61 -4.96 3.39
C ILE A 205 -4.77 -5.26 4.35
N PHE A 206 -5.76 -4.38 4.45
CA PHE A 206 -6.92 -4.60 5.34
C PHE A 206 -7.73 -5.82 4.95
N ALA A 207 -7.98 -6.03 3.65
CA ALA A 207 -8.65 -7.22 3.15
C ALA A 207 -7.88 -8.50 3.52
N GLY A 208 -6.56 -8.48 3.37
CA GLY A 208 -5.68 -9.59 3.72
C GLY A 208 -5.73 -9.93 5.20
N VAL A 209 -5.60 -8.92 6.07
CA VAL A 209 -5.64 -9.11 7.53
C VAL A 209 -7.01 -9.64 7.98
N ILE A 210 -8.11 -9.03 7.49
CA ILE A 210 -9.48 -9.46 7.81
C ILE A 210 -9.73 -10.91 7.31
N ALA A 211 -9.22 -11.27 6.13
CA ALA A 211 -9.37 -12.63 5.61
C ALA A 211 -8.58 -13.65 6.42
N ALA A 212 -7.38 -13.30 6.90
CA ALA A 212 -6.44 -14.21 7.55
C ALA A 212 -6.88 -14.70 8.93
N VAL A 213 -7.57 -13.87 9.71
CA VAL A 213 -8.01 -14.23 11.06
C VAL A 213 -9.15 -15.23 11.04
N ARG A 214 -9.25 -16.09 12.07
CA ARG A 214 -10.34 -17.06 12.23
C ARG A 214 -11.49 -16.43 13.00
N ALA A 215 -12.53 -16.00 12.29
CA ALA A 215 -13.70 -15.35 12.87
C ALA A 215 -14.96 -15.63 12.04
N PRO A 216 -16.17 -15.46 12.63
CA PRO A 216 -17.43 -15.58 11.91
C PRO A 216 -17.51 -14.60 10.72
N LEU A 217 -18.03 -15.07 9.58
CA LEU A 217 -18.14 -14.27 8.34
C LEU A 217 -18.88 -12.95 8.56
N ARG A 218 -19.90 -12.93 9.45
CA ARG A 218 -20.65 -11.72 9.75
C ARG A 218 -19.77 -10.61 10.35
N ARG A 219 -18.82 -10.95 11.25
CA ARG A 219 -17.89 -9.98 11.82
C ARG A 219 -16.85 -9.53 10.78
N LYS A 220 -16.31 -10.46 9.99
CA LYS A 220 -15.44 -10.13 8.87
C LYS A 220 -16.10 -9.17 7.88
N ALA A 221 -17.38 -9.43 7.52
CA ALA A 221 -18.14 -8.56 6.60
C ALA A 221 -18.32 -7.15 7.18
N ARG A 222 -18.58 -7.01 8.50
CA ARG A 222 -18.65 -5.70 9.15
C ARG A 222 -17.32 -4.99 9.17
N ALA A 223 -16.24 -5.68 9.53
CA ALA A 223 -14.88 -5.11 9.49
C ALA A 223 -14.51 -4.65 8.07
N PHE A 224 -14.87 -5.43 7.05
CA PHE A 224 -14.71 -5.06 5.65
C PHE A 224 -15.50 -3.79 5.27
N ALA A 225 -16.77 -3.71 5.73
CA ALA A 225 -17.66 -2.58 5.44
C ALA A 225 -17.22 -1.28 6.11
N VAL A 226 -16.58 -1.33 7.27
CA VAL A 226 -16.06 -0.12 7.95
C VAL A 226 -14.66 0.27 7.50
N SER A 227 -13.91 -0.61 6.83
CA SER A 227 -12.54 -0.31 6.38
C SER A 227 -12.47 0.02 4.88
N ILE A 228 -12.87 -0.89 4.00
CA ILE A 228 -12.60 -0.77 2.57
C ILE A 228 -13.27 0.45 1.92
N PRO A 229 -14.59 0.70 2.12
CA PRO A 229 -15.23 1.89 1.56
C PRO A 229 -14.67 3.20 2.14
N VAL A 230 -14.29 3.20 3.41
CA VAL A 230 -13.72 4.38 4.07
C VAL A 230 -12.32 4.67 3.51
N ILE A 231 -11.45 3.65 3.38
CA ILE A 231 -10.13 3.79 2.74
C ILE A 231 -10.29 4.35 1.33
N TYR A 232 -11.22 3.78 0.55
CA TYR A 232 -11.47 4.21 -0.82
C TYR A 232 -11.92 5.68 -0.89
N ALA A 233 -12.93 6.06 -0.09
CA ALA A 233 -13.43 7.43 -0.06
C ALA A 233 -12.36 8.45 0.37
N LEU A 234 -11.59 8.13 1.41
CA LEU A 234 -10.50 9.00 1.87
C LEU A 234 -9.36 9.09 0.86
N ASN A 235 -9.12 8.02 0.09
CA ASN A 235 -8.17 8.07 -1.01
C ASN A 235 -8.62 9.00 -2.15
N ILE A 236 -9.91 9.03 -2.49
CA ILE A 236 -10.44 10.02 -3.45
C ILE A 236 -10.25 11.45 -2.91
N VAL A 237 -10.58 11.70 -1.63
CA VAL A 237 -10.35 13.01 -0.99
C VAL A 237 -8.86 13.40 -1.05
N ARG A 238 -7.96 12.45 -0.79
CA ARG A 238 -6.50 12.64 -0.90
C ARG A 238 -6.11 13.07 -2.32
N ASN A 239 -6.59 12.37 -3.34
CA ASN A 239 -6.26 12.69 -4.74
C ASN A 239 -6.80 14.06 -5.15
N VAL A 240 -8.03 14.41 -4.73
CA VAL A 240 -8.60 15.77 -4.95
C VAL A 240 -7.71 16.82 -4.29
N PHE A 241 -7.32 16.60 -3.03
CA PHE A 241 -6.45 17.53 -2.31
C PHE A 241 -5.10 17.74 -3.01
N ILE A 242 -4.44 16.64 -3.42
CA ILE A 242 -3.15 16.73 -4.11
C ILE A 242 -3.30 17.42 -5.46
N ALA A 243 -4.28 17.02 -6.28
CA ALA A 243 -4.51 17.58 -7.60
C ALA A 243 -4.76 19.09 -7.56
N VAL A 244 -5.62 19.53 -6.63
CA VAL A 244 -5.96 20.96 -6.46
C VAL A 244 -4.79 21.76 -5.91
N SER A 245 -4.12 21.24 -4.88
CA SER A 245 -2.98 21.93 -4.26
C SER A 245 -1.80 22.05 -5.21
N PHE A 246 -1.49 20.99 -5.96
CA PHE A 246 -0.40 20.99 -6.94
C PHE A 246 -0.77 21.77 -8.19
N GLY A 247 -1.93 21.51 -8.78
CA GLY A 247 -2.37 22.15 -10.01
C GLY A 247 -2.46 23.68 -9.92
N ASN A 248 -2.86 24.19 -8.75
CA ASN A 248 -2.97 25.64 -8.50
C ASN A 248 -1.82 26.21 -7.66
N GLN A 249 -0.81 25.41 -7.36
CA GLN A 249 0.38 25.82 -6.61
C GLN A 249 0.07 26.39 -5.19
N TYR A 250 -0.98 25.88 -4.51
CA TYR A 250 -1.41 26.40 -3.21
C TYR A 250 -0.50 26.01 -2.05
N ALA A 251 0.32 24.95 -2.20
CA ALA A 251 1.16 24.42 -1.13
C ALA A 251 2.64 24.85 -1.27
N GLN A 252 2.92 26.09 -1.64
CA GLN A 252 4.27 26.66 -1.74
C GLN A 252 4.81 27.06 -0.35
N VAL A 253 5.15 26.02 0.48
CA VAL A 253 5.64 26.23 1.86
C VAL A 253 7.13 25.95 1.91
N ALA A 254 7.92 26.90 2.46
CA ALA A 254 9.37 26.78 2.66
C ALA A 254 10.11 26.21 1.43
N PRO A 255 10.03 26.84 0.25
CA PRO A 255 10.47 26.26 -1.02
C PRO A 255 11.94 25.84 -0.97
N ASP A 256 12.85 26.63 -0.45
CA ASP A 256 14.28 26.30 -0.39
C ASP A 256 14.55 25.02 0.42
N LEU A 257 13.86 24.86 1.54
CA LEU A 257 13.98 23.67 2.40
C LEU A 257 13.45 22.43 1.68
N VAL A 258 12.26 22.52 1.10
CA VAL A 258 11.62 21.42 0.37
C VAL A 258 12.45 21.03 -0.86
N MET A 259 12.92 22.00 -1.64
CA MET A 259 13.78 21.75 -2.79
C MET A 259 15.08 21.04 -2.39
N THR A 260 15.69 21.43 -1.28
CA THR A 260 16.89 20.78 -0.74
C THR A 260 16.58 19.35 -0.26
N LEU A 261 15.49 19.17 0.49
CA LEU A 261 15.10 17.87 1.05
C LEU A 261 14.79 16.83 -0.04
N PHE A 262 14.08 17.24 -1.09
CA PHE A 262 13.69 16.34 -2.18
C PHE A 262 14.63 16.40 -3.39
N GLY A 263 15.70 17.18 -3.34
CA GLY A 263 16.72 17.26 -4.39
C GLY A 263 16.13 17.72 -5.74
N THR A 264 15.22 18.69 -5.74
CA THR A 264 14.64 19.27 -6.95
C THR A 264 15.12 20.70 -7.16
N ASN A 265 15.24 21.11 -8.42
CA ASN A 265 15.53 22.50 -8.82
C ASN A 265 14.28 23.21 -9.37
N ASP A 266 13.16 22.53 -9.48
CA ASP A 266 11.90 23.10 -9.96
C ASP A 266 11.03 23.54 -8.76
N VAL A 267 10.87 24.85 -8.62
CA VAL A 267 10.07 25.43 -7.53
C VAL A 267 8.60 25.00 -7.59
N ARG A 268 8.08 24.66 -8.78
CA ARG A 268 6.70 24.19 -8.94
C ARG A 268 6.46 22.85 -8.30
N MET A 269 7.51 22.00 -8.20
CA MET A 269 7.43 20.71 -7.52
C MET A 269 7.29 20.83 -6.00
N VAL A 270 7.59 22.00 -5.41
CA VAL A 270 7.42 22.23 -3.97
C VAL A 270 5.97 21.95 -3.55
N SER A 271 5.00 22.49 -4.29
CA SER A 271 3.59 22.26 -3.98
C SER A 271 3.18 20.79 -4.06
N TYR A 272 3.75 20.03 -5.00
CA TYR A 272 3.55 18.57 -5.06
C TYR A 272 4.12 17.86 -3.84
N TYR A 273 5.40 18.11 -3.50
CA TYR A 273 6.05 17.41 -2.38
C TYR A 273 5.39 17.75 -1.04
N VAL A 274 5.00 19.01 -0.83
CA VAL A 274 4.27 19.40 0.38
C VAL A 274 2.91 18.72 0.44
N ALA A 275 2.11 18.77 -0.64
CA ALA A 275 0.77 18.21 -0.64
C ALA A 275 0.78 16.68 -0.55
N ASP A 276 1.57 15.99 -1.39
CA ASP A 276 1.57 14.54 -1.47
C ASP A 276 2.49 13.90 -0.41
N ARG A 277 3.79 14.27 -0.41
CA ARG A 277 4.81 13.55 0.38
C ARG A 277 4.84 13.94 1.86
N ILE A 278 4.42 15.15 2.20
CA ILE A 278 4.42 15.61 3.59
C ILE A 278 3.00 15.49 4.15
N VAL A 279 2.04 16.25 3.62
CA VAL A 279 0.70 16.34 4.24
C VAL A 279 -0.11 15.07 4.02
N ALA A 280 -0.34 14.68 2.78
CA ALA A 280 -1.21 13.54 2.47
C ALA A 280 -0.64 12.23 3.00
N GLN A 281 0.67 12.01 2.91
CA GLN A 281 1.32 10.80 3.38
C GLN A 281 1.29 10.68 4.91
N SER A 282 1.59 11.78 5.63
CA SER A 282 1.51 11.80 7.11
C SER A 282 0.07 11.60 7.60
N LEU A 283 -0.89 12.28 6.96
CA LEU A 283 -2.30 12.13 7.31
C LEU A 283 -2.81 10.71 7.03
N SER A 284 -2.35 10.07 5.94
CA SER A 284 -2.69 8.69 5.61
C SER A 284 -2.26 7.71 6.71
N VAL A 285 -1.09 7.90 7.32
CA VAL A 285 -0.64 7.07 8.45
C VAL A 285 -1.60 7.21 9.64
N VAL A 286 -1.97 8.43 10.01
CA VAL A 286 -2.92 8.68 11.11
C VAL A 286 -4.28 8.03 10.82
N VAL A 287 -4.78 8.21 9.61
CA VAL A 287 -6.05 7.62 9.15
C VAL A 287 -6.00 6.09 9.22
N LEU A 288 -4.92 5.45 8.77
CA LEU A 288 -4.78 3.99 8.83
C LEU A 288 -4.77 3.48 10.27
N VAL A 289 -4.17 4.20 11.23
CA VAL A 289 -4.25 3.86 12.66
C VAL A 289 -5.71 3.92 13.16
N VAL A 290 -6.45 4.97 12.80
CA VAL A 290 -7.87 5.09 13.18
C VAL A 290 -8.71 3.96 12.57
N ILE A 291 -8.50 3.63 11.29
CA ILE A 291 -9.21 2.53 10.63
C ILE A 291 -8.85 1.19 11.28
N THR A 292 -7.58 0.96 11.63
CA THR A 292 -7.15 -0.24 12.37
C THR A 292 -7.92 -0.36 13.69
N TYR A 293 -8.04 0.72 14.46
CA TYR A 293 -8.83 0.74 15.69
C TYR A 293 -10.31 0.38 15.43
N LEU A 294 -10.93 0.94 14.38
CA LEU A 294 -12.31 0.61 14.02
C LEU A 294 -12.46 -0.86 13.60
N VAL A 295 -11.50 -1.40 12.84
CA VAL A 295 -11.49 -2.81 12.45
C VAL A 295 -11.36 -3.73 13.66
N VAL A 296 -10.46 -3.40 14.59
CA VAL A 296 -10.28 -4.16 15.83
C VAL A 296 -11.55 -4.17 16.68
N ARG A 297 -12.30 -3.08 16.75
CA ARG A 297 -13.59 -3.05 17.45
C ARG A 297 -14.62 -4.02 16.86
N GLU A 298 -14.65 -4.20 15.54
CA GLU A 298 -15.56 -5.12 14.85
C GLU A 298 -15.03 -6.55 14.81
N LEU A 299 -13.70 -6.70 14.82
CA LEU A 299 -12.98 -7.95 14.62
C LEU A 299 -11.76 -8.03 15.56
N PRO A 300 -11.98 -8.28 16.88
CA PRO A 300 -10.89 -8.31 17.88
C PRO A 300 -9.77 -9.29 17.56
N GLU A 301 -10.05 -10.34 16.81
CA GLU A 301 -9.06 -11.35 16.41
C GLU A 301 -7.90 -10.75 15.55
N VAL A 302 -8.10 -9.56 14.99
CA VAL A 302 -7.04 -8.82 14.26
C VAL A 302 -5.96 -8.32 15.23
N MET A 303 -6.29 -8.20 16.53
CA MET A 303 -5.34 -7.73 17.54
C MET A 303 -4.05 -8.55 17.57
N VAL A 304 -4.14 -9.87 17.37
CA VAL A 304 -2.95 -10.75 17.30
C VAL A 304 -1.94 -10.24 16.26
N VAL A 305 -2.42 -9.77 15.10
CA VAL A 305 -1.53 -9.23 14.06
C VAL A 305 -0.91 -7.89 14.50
N VAL A 306 -1.66 -7.06 15.21
CA VAL A 306 -1.17 -5.76 15.72
C VAL A 306 -0.14 -5.98 16.82
N GLU A 307 -0.40 -6.90 17.74
CA GLU A 307 0.52 -7.25 18.83
C GLU A 307 1.82 -7.88 18.31
N ASP A 308 1.72 -8.82 17.36
CA ASP A 308 2.87 -9.40 16.67
C ASP A 308 3.70 -8.32 15.96
N LEU A 309 3.04 -7.37 15.28
CA LEU A 309 3.73 -6.27 14.59
C LEU A 309 4.47 -5.36 15.58
N LEU A 310 3.84 -5.02 16.70
CA LEU A 310 4.47 -4.22 17.76
C LEU A 310 5.63 -4.97 18.40
N TYR A 311 5.48 -6.27 18.66
CA TYR A 311 6.57 -7.09 19.16
C TYR A 311 7.77 -7.10 18.21
N ILE A 312 7.54 -7.24 16.90
CA ILE A 312 8.60 -7.24 15.88
C ILE A 312 9.36 -5.91 15.88
N VAL A 313 8.65 -4.78 16.08
CA VAL A 313 9.26 -3.45 16.02
C VAL A 313 9.94 -3.05 17.34
N THR A 314 9.35 -3.41 18.47
CA THR A 314 9.79 -2.90 19.80
C THR A 314 10.55 -3.94 20.63
N GLY A 315 10.40 -5.24 20.32
CA GLY A 315 10.94 -6.34 21.10
C GLY A 315 10.21 -6.58 22.44
N ASN A 316 9.12 -5.86 22.71
CA ASN A 316 8.33 -5.99 23.93
C ASN A 316 6.97 -6.62 23.63
N GLU A 317 6.50 -7.51 24.51
CA GLU A 317 5.15 -8.04 24.47
C GLU A 317 4.17 -7.00 25.01
N TYR A 318 3.12 -6.73 24.23
CA TYR A 318 2.03 -5.83 24.60
C TYR A 318 0.74 -6.62 24.66
N ASP A 319 0.05 -6.59 25.77
CA ASP A 319 -1.33 -7.06 25.91
C ASP A 319 -2.27 -5.89 25.70
N ILE A 320 -2.48 -5.52 24.43
CA ILE A 320 -3.34 -4.40 24.06
C ILE A 320 -4.80 -4.80 24.21
N GLN A 321 -5.10 -6.09 24.10
CA GLN A 321 -6.43 -6.66 24.22
C GLN A 321 -7.03 -6.35 25.60
N SER A 322 -6.26 -6.56 26.68
CA SER A 322 -6.67 -6.20 28.02
C SER A 322 -6.71 -4.69 28.26
N ALA A 323 -5.84 -3.93 27.62
CA ALA A 323 -5.77 -2.47 27.76
C ALA A 323 -6.94 -1.72 27.10
N LEU A 324 -7.55 -2.30 26.05
CA LEU A 324 -8.68 -1.72 25.33
C LEU A 324 -10.05 -2.23 25.81
N ASP A 325 -10.11 -3.09 26.83
CA ASP A 325 -11.34 -3.71 27.37
C ASP A 325 -12.18 -4.38 26.25
N VAL A 326 -11.49 -4.99 25.29
CA VAL A 326 -12.11 -5.68 24.15
C VAL A 326 -12.16 -7.15 24.46
N ASP A 327 -13.32 -7.63 24.93
CA ASP A 327 -13.57 -9.06 25.16
C ASP A 327 -13.43 -9.85 23.86
N ALA A 328 -12.26 -10.40 23.59
CA ALA A 328 -12.13 -11.46 22.60
C ALA A 328 -12.80 -12.73 23.14
N PRO A 329 -13.68 -13.37 22.38
CA PRO A 329 -14.23 -14.66 22.80
C PRO A 329 -13.08 -15.66 22.97
N ASP A 330 -12.92 -16.17 24.19
CA ASP A 330 -11.97 -17.23 24.52
C ASP A 330 -12.09 -18.38 23.48
N PRO A 331 -11.02 -18.72 22.76
CA PRO A 331 -11.05 -19.82 21.79
C PRO A 331 -11.44 -21.17 22.40
N SER A 332 -11.29 -21.34 23.73
CA SER A 332 -11.76 -22.52 24.46
C SER A 332 -13.30 -22.64 24.48
N ASN A 333 -14.03 -21.53 24.46
CA ASN A 333 -15.50 -21.51 24.41
C ASN A 333 -16.07 -21.82 23.01
N ALA A 334 -15.29 -21.70 21.95
CA ALA A 334 -15.71 -22.09 20.61
C ALA A 334 -15.72 -23.61 20.42
N ALA A 335 -14.80 -24.32 21.08
CA ALA A 335 -14.73 -25.78 21.06
C ALA A 335 -15.92 -26.42 21.84
N VAL A 336 -16.28 -25.88 23.01
CA VAL A 336 -17.37 -26.38 23.84
C VAL A 336 -18.76 -26.22 23.17
N ARG A 337 -18.95 -25.22 22.33
CA ARG A 337 -20.22 -25.04 21.56
C ARG A 337 -20.33 -25.96 20.35
N ALA A 338 -19.22 -26.46 19.82
CA ALA A 338 -19.24 -27.41 18.71
C ALA A 338 -19.62 -28.82 19.20
N ASP A 339 -19.20 -29.22 20.42
CA ASP A 339 -19.52 -30.52 21.02
C ASP A 339 -20.97 -30.58 21.59
N GLY A 340 -21.53 -29.42 21.96
CA GLY A 340 -22.91 -29.38 22.52
C GLY A 340 -24.03 -29.36 21.45
N ALA A 341 -23.72 -29.28 20.16
CA ALA A 341 -24.72 -29.27 19.08
C ALA A 341 -24.95 -30.67 18.46
N GLY A 342 -24.25 -31.70 18.95
CA GLY A 342 -24.39 -33.08 18.48
C GLY A 342 -25.33 -34.00 19.27
N GLU A 343 -25.95 -33.50 20.34
CA GLU A 343 -26.94 -34.30 21.14
C GLU A 343 -28.27 -33.55 21.22
N LYS A 344 -29.04 -33.64 20.14
CA LYS A 344 -30.53 -33.61 20.21
C LYS A 344 -31.10 -34.16 18.92
#